data_65d0030ceed14051fc6aaa719a25e8a6
#
_entry.id   65d0030ceed14051fc6aaa719a25e8a6
#
_cell.length_a   1.000
_cell.length_b   1.000
_cell.length_c   1.000
_cell.angle_alpha   90.00
_cell.angle_beta   90.00
_cell.angle_gamma   90.00
#
_symmetry.space_group_name_H-M   'P 1'
#
loop_
_entity.id
_entity.type
_entity.pdbx_description
1 polymer ?
#
loop_
_entity_poly.entity_id
_entity_poly.type
_entity_poly.pdbx_seq_one_letter_code
_entity_poly.pdbx_strand_id
1 'polypeptide(L)'
;MAAELDDDEINAEPTKAFFVDMLVRDIPLEQAILDLVDNCIDGAKRLAQAKQSSETPHEGCRVDITFNRDLFSIVDNCGGFDRNTARTYAFRFGRPRGAVQTAHSIGQFGVGMKRALFKFGKHFIVRSATSDEEWAIEVDVSAWEQANKWTFPWVEFGNSTTISKANPGTDIVVTNLRPEVAFRFSTSIFENSIIGLIKSKHRQFISEGLQVFVNSKRIDATNIYLHVTDKMQPGRDVLRFEETGQAPVDVNIIVGVGPSAPKDAGWYVICNGRVVLEADRRSVTGWGLLEDEANKTLIPTFHNQFARFRGIVSFDSEDSSRVPWNTTKTDVDQDSVVWVKTSQRMFEMMRPVIDFLKDGLKKTSRIW
;
A
#
# COMPACT_ATOMS: atom_id res chain seq x y z
N MET A 1 -22.25 0.32 33.22
CA MET A 1 -22.82 1.56 33.75
C MET A 1 -22.37 2.64 32.79
N ALA A 2 -23.28 3.32 32.08
CA ALA A 2 -22.93 4.58 31.44
C ALA A 2 -22.45 5.50 32.57
N ALA A 3 -21.34 6.21 32.37
CA ALA A 3 -20.95 7.28 33.28
C ALA A 3 -22.14 8.26 33.34
N GLU A 4 -22.69 8.51 34.54
CA GLU A 4 -23.63 9.61 34.73
C GLU A 4 -22.86 10.87 34.34
N LEU A 5 -23.33 11.54 33.28
CA LEU A 5 -22.83 12.86 32.90
C LEU A 5 -23.28 13.84 33.97
N ASP A 6 -22.38 14.70 34.40
CA ASP A 6 -22.71 15.86 35.22
C ASP A 6 -23.62 16.78 34.37
N ASP A 7 -24.61 17.42 34.97
CA ASP A 7 -25.56 18.31 34.27
C ASP A 7 -24.86 19.50 33.58
N ASP A 8 -23.58 19.76 33.91
CA ASP A 8 -22.73 20.78 33.32
C ASP A 8 -21.84 20.30 32.17
N GLU A 9 -21.91 18.98 31.74
CA GLU A 9 -21.10 18.40 30.70
C GLU A 9 -21.93 18.03 29.45
N ILE A 10 -21.38 18.29 28.28
CA ILE A 10 -21.96 17.89 26.99
C ILE A 10 -21.29 16.59 26.52
N ASN A 11 -22.07 15.55 26.28
CA ASN A 11 -21.56 14.32 25.70
C ASN A 11 -21.14 14.54 24.23
N ALA A 12 -19.84 14.48 23.96
CA ALA A 12 -19.24 14.58 22.63
C ALA A 12 -18.78 13.22 22.06
N GLU A 13 -19.13 12.10 22.70
CA GLU A 13 -18.76 10.77 22.21
C GLU A 13 -19.52 10.43 20.91
N PRO A 14 -18.83 9.95 19.85
CA PRO A 14 -19.50 9.52 18.64
C PRO A 14 -20.30 8.24 18.92
N THR A 15 -21.46 8.09 18.30
CA THR A 15 -22.16 6.81 18.29
C THR A 15 -21.40 5.80 17.42
N LYS A 16 -21.48 4.51 17.75
CA LYS A 16 -20.81 3.46 16.94
C LYS A 16 -21.31 3.42 15.51
N ALA A 17 -22.62 3.60 15.28
CA ALA A 17 -23.19 3.66 13.95
C ALA A 17 -22.59 4.81 13.12
N PHE A 18 -22.54 6.02 13.66
CA PHE A 18 -21.89 7.16 12.99
C PHE A 18 -20.41 6.89 12.70
N PHE A 19 -19.72 6.27 13.64
CA PHE A 19 -18.32 5.93 13.50
C PHE A 19 -18.08 4.91 12.39
N VAL A 20 -18.88 3.84 12.33
CA VAL A 20 -18.84 2.83 11.26
C VAL A 20 -19.12 3.49 9.91
N ASP A 21 -20.15 4.32 9.81
CA ASP A 21 -20.50 5.01 8.58
C ASP A 21 -19.36 5.92 8.09
N MET A 22 -18.71 6.65 8.99
CA MET A 22 -17.52 7.44 8.66
C MET A 22 -16.37 6.58 8.14
N LEU A 23 -16.08 5.45 8.81
CA LEU A 23 -14.97 4.58 8.43
C LEU A 23 -15.14 3.99 7.02
N VAL A 24 -16.39 3.65 6.65
CA VAL A 24 -16.64 2.92 5.41
C VAL A 24 -16.94 3.84 4.21
N ARG A 25 -17.32 5.10 4.45
CA ARG A 25 -17.78 6.01 3.39
C ARG A 25 -16.70 6.34 2.37
N ASP A 26 -15.53 6.76 2.85
CA ASP A 26 -14.53 7.44 2.01
C ASP A 26 -13.43 6.51 1.49
N ILE A 27 -13.50 5.20 1.75
CA ILE A 27 -12.51 4.26 1.24
C ILE A 27 -13.07 3.46 0.06
N PRO A 28 -12.41 3.49 -1.12
CA PRO A 28 -12.73 2.58 -2.21
C PRO A 28 -12.55 1.12 -1.79
N LEU A 29 -13.38 0.23 -2.33
CA LEU A 29 -13.37 -1.20 -1.99
C LEU A 29 -12.03 -1.85 -2.33
N GLU A 30 -11.45 -1.45 -3.46
CA GLU A 30 -10.13 -1.88 -3.90
C GLU A 30 -9.04 -1.49 -2.90
N GLN A 31 -9.08 -0.25 -2.41
CA GLN A 31 -8.09 0.23 -1.43
C GLN A 31 -8.20 -0.52 -0.11
N ALA A 32 -9.41 -0.86 0.31
CA ALA A 32 -9.61 -1.65 1.52
C ALA A 32 -8.97 -3.05 1.41
N ILE A 33 -9.03 -3.69 0.23
CA ILE A 33 -8.33 -4.97 -0.01
C ILE A 33 -6.81 -4.76 -0.02
N LEU A 34 -6.32 -3.71 -0.69
CA LEU A 34 -4.88 -3.41 -0.70
C LEU A 34 -4.31 -3.15 0.70
N ASP A 35 -5.07 -2.49 1.58
CA ASP A 35 -4.67 -2.26 2.97
C ASP A 35 -4.52 -3.57 3.77
N LEU A 36 -5.33 -4.60 3.47
CA LEU A 36 -5.15 -5.92 4.05
C LEU A 36 -3.90 -6.62 3.50
N VAL A 37 -3.64 -6.51 2.20
CA VAL A 37 -2.39 -7.03 1.59
C VAL A 37 -1.16 -6.34 2.16
N ASP A 38 -1.22 -5.01 2.39
CA ASP A 38 -0.15 -4.26 3.05
C ASP A 38 0.19 -4.83 4.43
N ASN A 39 -0.83 -5.26 5.21
CA ASN A 39 -0.61 -5.87 6.52
C ASN A 39 0.07 -7.24 6.43
N CYS A 40 -0.29 -8.07 5.43
CA CYS A 40 0.39 -9.33 5.16
C CYS A 40 1.87 -9.10 4.79
N ILE A 41 2.15 -8.08 3.96
CA ILE A 41 3.51 -7.69 3.58
C ILE A 41 4.31 -7.21 4.80
N ASP A 42 3.72 -6.43 5.69
CA ASP A 42 4.38 -6.02 6.93
C ASP A 42 4.72 -7.24 7.82
N GLY A 43 3.89 -8.27 7.80
CA GLY A 43 4.20 -9.59 8.39
C GLY A 43 5.41 -10.24 7.72
N ALA A 44 5.39 -10.35 6.38
CA ALA A 44 6.49 -10.91 5.61
C ALA A 44 7.81 -10.16 5.83
N LYS A 45 7.78 -8.82 5.95
CA LYS A 45 8.96 -8.00 6.28
C LYS A 45 9.53 -8.34 7.66
N ARG A 46 8.69 -8.52 8.68
CA ARG A 46 9.14 -8.95 10.02
C ARG A 46 9.86 -10.30 9.96
N LEU A 47 9.32 -11.25 9.20
CA LEU A 47 9.97 -12.55 9.00
C LEU A 47 11.28 -12.44 8.22
N ALA A 48 11.36 -11.55 7.23
CA ALA A 48 12.57 -11.32 6.44
C ALA A 48 13.70 -10.69 7.26
N GLN A 49 13.38 -9.77 8.19
CA GLN A 49 14.37 -9.15 9.10
C GLN A 49 15.08 -10.18 9.99
N ALA A 50 14.42 -11.30 10.30
CA ALA A 50 15.00 -12.39 11.06
C ALA A 50 15.91 -13.33 10.23
N LYS A 51 15.91 -13.20 8.89
CA LYS A 51 16.71 -13.99 7.96
C LYS A 51 17.94 -13.20 7.52
N GLN A 52 19.00 -13.91 7.12
CA GLN A 52 20.15 -13.27 6.50
C GLN A 52 19.77 -12.69 5.13
N SER A 53 20.50 -11.64 4.68
CA SER A 53 20.32 -10.98 3.40
C SER A 53 20.16 -11.99 2.24
N SER A 54 19.05 -11.88 1.50
CA SER A 54 18.69 -12.74 0.37
C SER A 54 18.12 -11.87 -0.74
N GLU A 55 18.28 -12.31 -1.99
CA GLU A 55 17.62 -11.69 -3.16
C GLU A 55 16.10 -11.94 -3.15
N THR A 56 15.65 -12.97 -2.43
CA THR A 56 14.24 -13.31 -2.27
C THR A 56 13.84 -13.36 -0.79
N PRO A 57 13.83 -12.19 -0.09
CA PRO A 57 13.60 -12.14 1.35
C PRO A 57 12.20 -12.64 1.76
N HIS A 58 11.23 -12.62 0.84
CA HIS A 58 9.85 -13.03 1.07
C HIS A 58 9.53 -14.44 0.57
N GLU A 59 10.56 -15.22 0.17
CA GLU A 59 10.38 -16.61 -0.25
C GLU A 59 9.77 -17.46 0.88
N GLY A 60 8.73 -18.23 0.52
CA GLY A 60 7.93 -19.02 1.46
C GLY A 60 6.73 -18.27 2.03
N CYS A 61 6.66 -16.93 1.92
CA CYS A 61 5.47 -16.16 2.29
C CYS A 61 4.40 -16.23 1.21
N ARG A 62 3.16 -16.45 1.63
CA ARG A 62 2.01 -16.59 0.75
C ARG A 62 0.79 -15.85 1.30
N VAL A 63 0.03 -15.24 0.40
CA VAL A 63 -1.23 -14.55 0.67
C VAL A 63 -2.28 -15.09 -0.31
N ASP A 64 -3.36 -15.65 0.24
CA ASP A 64 -4.52 -16.12 -0.52
C ASP A 64 -5.72 -15.21 -0.27
N ILE A 65 -6.23 -14.59 -1.30
CA ILE A 65 -7.40 -13.71 -1.28
C ILE A 65 -8.53 -14.41 -2.03
N THR A 66 -9.65 -14.61 -1.38
CA THR A 66 -10.85 -15.21 -1.98
C THR A 66 -12.04 -14.31 -1.73
N PHE A 67 -12.79 -14.01 -2.77
CA PHE A 67 -14.04 -13.29 -2.63
C PHE A 67 -15.04 -13.71 -3.69
N ASN A 68 -16.29 -13.68 -3.32
CA ASN A 68 -17.45 -13.95 -4.16
C ASN A 68 -18.65 -13.18 -3.61
N ARG A 69 -19.86 -13.53 -4.04
CA ARG A 69 -21.09 -12.88 -3.60
C ARG A 69 -21.37 -13.07 -2.09
N ASP A 70 -20.85 -14.11 -1.47
CA ASP A 70 -21.24 -14.53 -0.12
C ASP A 70 -20.20 -14.20 0.94
N LEU A 71 -18.92 -14.15 0.55
CA LEU A 71 -17.80 -13.94 1.48
C LEU A 71 -16.63 -13.19 0.87
N PHE A 72 -15.82 -12.61 1.73
CA PHE A 72 -14.43 -12.22 1.52
C PHE A 72 -13.55 -12.98 2.50
N SER A 73 -12.41 -13.48 2.04
CA SER A 73 -11.39 -14.09 2.90
C SER A 73 -10.00 -13.65 2.44
N ILE A 74 -9.12 -13.42 3.40
CA ILE A 74 -7.68 -13.28 3.18
C ILE A 74 -6.94 -14.10 4.22
N VAL A 75 -6.06 -14.99 3.75
CA VAL A 75 -5.25 -15.87 4.60
C VAL A 75 -3.80 -15.71 4.20
N ASP A 76 -2.93 -15.53 5.18
CA ASP A 76 -1.48 -15.46 4.98
C ASP A 76 -0.74 -16.39 5.93
N ASN A 77 0.50 -16.73 5.60
CA ASN A 77 1.47 -17.39 6.46
C ASN A 77 2.63 -16.46 6.83
N CYS A 78 2.37 -15.17 6.99
CA CYS A 78 3.35 -14.13 7.23
C CYS A 78 3.63 -13.85 8.72
N GLY A 79 3.52 -14.89 9.56
CA GLY A 79 3.95 -14.84 10.97
C GLY A 79 2.91 -14.37 11.97
N GLY A 80 1.76 -13.89 11.52
CA GLY A 80 0.68 -13.43 12.40
C GLY A 80 1.07 -12.30 13.36
N PHE A 81 0.26 -12.09 14.40
CA PHE A 81 0.53 -11.15 15.49
C PHE A 81 -0.07 -11.66 16.81
N ASP A 82 0.56 -11.29 17.90
CA ASP A 82 0.26 -11.80 19.23
C ASP A 82 -1.04 -11.20 19.82
N ARG A 83 -1.54 -11.86 20.85
CA ARG A 83 -2.76 -11.47 21.57
C ARG A 83 -2.65 -10.11 22.26
N ASN A 84 -1.46 -9.76 22.72
CA ASN A 84 -1.22 -8.45 23.32
C ASN A 84 -1.32 -7.33 22.28
N THR A 85 -0.70 -7.52 21.11
CA THR A 85 -0.82 -6.62 19.96
C THR A 85 -2.29 -6.46 19.53
N ALA A 86 -3.04 -7.57 19.47
CA ALA A 86 -4.48 -7.52 19.16
C ALA A 86 -5.24 -6.66 20.18
N ARG A 87 -5.02 -6.90 21.49
CA ARG A 87 -5.70 -6.23 22.58
C ARG A 87 -5.37 -4.75 22.71
N THR A 88 -4.11 -4.38 22.52
CA THR A 88 -3.64 -3.04 22.84
C THR A 88 -3.57 -2.11 21.63
N TYR A 89 -3.53 -2.67 20.42
CA TYR A 89 -3.14 -1.92 19.25
C TYR A 89 -3.98 -2.22 17.99
N ALA A 90 -4.03 -3.49 17.52
CA ALA A 90 -4.56 -3.80 16.19
C ALA A 90 -6.02 -3.40 15.97
N PHE A 91 -6.85 -3.51 17.01
CA PHE A 91 -8.27 -3.16 16.97
C PHE A 91 -8.60 -1.78 17.58
N ARG A 92 -7.63 -1.05 18.11
CA ARG A 92 -7.87 0.34 18.55
C ARG A 92 -7.99 1.26 17.35
N PHE A 93 -8.92 2.20 17.44
CA PHE A 93 -9.10 3.23 16.43
C PHE A 93 -8.12 4.39 16.69
N GLY A 94 -7.15 4.51 15.81
CA GLY A 94 -5.98 5.37 15.99
C GLY A 94 -4.84 4.64 16.70
N ARG A 95 -3.63 5.06 16.36
CA ARG A 95 -2.40 4.47 16.90
C ARG A 95 -2.10 5.08 18.26
N PRO A 96 -1.90 4.29 19.34
CA PRO A 96 -1.46 4.83 20.61
C PRO A 96 -0.07 5.47 20.48
N ARG A 97 0.18 6.57 21.20
CA ARG A 97 1.51 7.16 21.29
C ARG A 97 2.50 6.14 21.89
N GLY A 98 3.65 5.94 21.24
CA GLY A 98 4.67 4.97 21.68
C GLY A 98 4.43 3.51 21.26
N ALA A 99 3.45 3.22 20.39
CA ALA A 99 3.32 1.88 19.83
C ALA A 99 4.54 1.51 18.98
N VAL A 100 5.10 0.31 19.22
CA VAL A 100 6.23 -0.22 18.44
C VAL A 100 5.83 -0.31 16.97
N GLN A 101 6.67 0.23 16.11
CA GLN A 101 6.48 0.17 14.66
C GLN A 101 7.34 -0.96 14.07
N THR A 102 6.80 -1.67 13.08
CA THR A 102 7.64 -2.48 12.19
C THR A 102 8.47 -1.52 11.34
N ALA A 103 9.78 -1.67 11.34
CA ALA A 103 10.66 -0.87 10.49
C ALA A 103 10.26 -1.03 9.02
N HIS A 104 10.29 0.06 8.26
CA HIS A 104 9.89 0.09 6.85
C HIS A 104 8.45 -0.37 6.58
N SER A 105 7.55 -0.28 7.57
CA SER A 105 6.17 -0.74 7.42
C SER A 105 5.40 0.05 6.36
N ILE A 106 4.40 -0.61 5.76
CA ILE A 106 3.42 0.04 4.89
C ILE A 106 2.20 0.47 5.70
N GLY A 107 1.79 -0.31 6.70
CA GLY A 107 0.63 -0.10 7.55
C GLY A 107 0.82 0.99 8.60
N GLN A 108 0.92 2.26 8.20
CA GLN A 108 1.24 3.40 9.07
C GLN A 108 0.13 3.75 10.08
N PHE A 109 -1.12 3.82 9.62
CA PHE A 109 -2.19 4.52 10.37
C PHE A 109 -2.96 3.63 11.34
N GLY A 110 -2.78 2.31 11.30
CA GLY A 110 -3.47 1.36 12.16
C GLY A 110 -5.01 1.32 12.01
N VAL A 111 -5.54 1.78 10.88
CA VAL A 111 -6.98 1.83 10.62
C VAL A 111 -7.40 0.99 9.41
N GLY A 112 -6.49 0.59 8.54
CA GLY A 112 -6.77 -0.10 7.27
C GLY A 112 -7.58 -1.38 7.47
N MET A 113 -7.11 -2.29 8.32
CA MET A 113 -7.82 -3.55 8.61
C MET A 113 -9.25 -3.29 9.10
N LYS A 114 -9.43 -2.40 10.07
CA LYS A 114 -10.75 -2.08 10.62
C LYS A 114 -11.69 -1.49 9.57
N ARG A 115 -11.17 -0.57 8.73
CA ARG A 115 -11.94 -0.03 7.61
C ARG A 115 -12.40 -1.14 6.66
N ALA A 116 -11.53 -2.08 6.31
CA ALA A 116 -11.86 -3.19 5.44
C ALA A 116 -12.94 -4.09 6.03
N LEU A 117 -12.79 -4.50 7.29
CA LEU A 117 -13.75 -5.36 7.98
C LEU A 117 -15.17 -4.77 7.98
N PHE A 118 -15.31 -3.51 8.41
CA PHE A 118 -16.61 -2.84 8.45
C PHE A 118 -17.14 -2.44 7.05
N LYS A 119 -16.26 -2.21 6.09
CA LYS A 119 -16.62 -1.92 4.70
C LYS A 119 -17.23 -3.10 4.00
N PHE A 120 -16.66 -4.30 4.19
CA PHE A 120 -17.07 -5.46 3.41
C PHE A 120 -18.40 -6.04 3.87
N GLY A 121 -18.61 -6.19 5.17
CA GLY A 121 -19.80 -6.87 5.65
C GLY A 121 -20.17 -6.52 7.10
N LYS A 122 -21.16 -7.27 7.61
CA LYS A 122 -21.71 -7.11 8.95
C LYS A 122 -21.33 -8.23 9.91
N HIS A 123 -20.55 -9.21 9.45
CA HIS A 123 -20.03 -10.27 10.29
C HIS A 123 -18.61 -10.58 9.86
N PHE A 124 -17.67 -10.64 10.81
CA PHE A 124 -16.31 -11.02 10.52
C PHE A 124 -15.67 -11.84 11.64
N ILE A 125 -14.73 -12.69 11.22
CA ILE A 125 -13.86 -13.47 12.09
C ILE A 125 -12.42 -13.08 11.75
N VAL A 126 -11.61 -12.84 12.78
CA VAL A 126 -10.15 -12.65 12.62
C VAL A 126 -9.46 -13.67 13.51
N ARG A 127 -8.59 -14.47 12.91
CA ARG A 127 -7.72 -15.41 13.58
C ARG A 127 -6.29 -15.03 13.34
N SER A 128 -5.43 -15.19 14.31
CA SER A 128 -4.00 -15.06 14.13
C SER A 128 -3.27 -16.09 14.99
N ALA A 129 -2.22 -16.65 14.40
CA ALA A 129 -1.31 -17.58 15.06
C ALA A 129 0.11 -17.08 14.92
N THR A 130 0.85 -17.05 16.03
CA THR A 130 2.31 -16.93 16.07
C THR A 130 2.90 -18.31 16.39
N SER A 131 4.23 -18.43 16.49
CA SER A 131 4.87 -19.66 16.99
C SER A 131 4.46 -20.03 18.43
N ASP A 132 4.04 -19.03 19.22
CA ASP A 132 3.83 -19.18 20.64
C ASP A 132 2.36 -19.29 21.04
N GLU A 133 1.48 -18.56 20.35
CA GLU A 133 0.07 -18.47 20.72
C GLU A 133 -0.87 -18.37 19.52
N GLU A 134 -2.14 -18.68 19.78
CA GLU A 134 -3.26 -18.58 18.85
C GLU A 134 -4.39 -17.80 19.50
N TRP A 135 -5.11 -17.02 18.70
CA TRP A 135 -6.28 -16.30 19.18
C TRP A 135 -7.27 -16.03 18.03
N ALA A 136 -8.53 -15.84 18.41
CA ALA A 136 -9.58 -15.46 17.48
C ALA A 136 -10.55 -14.47 18.13
N ILE A 137 -11.16 -13.65 17.28
CA ILE A 137 -12.34 -12.84 17.59
C ILE A 137 -13.39 -13.08 16.51
N GLU A 138 -14.65 -12.97 16.92
CA GLU A 138 -15.82 -13.01 16.05
C GLU A 138 -16.73 -11.83 16.38
N VAL A 139 -17.19 -11.11 15.37
CA VAL A 139 -17.95 -9.88 15.55
C VAL A 139 -19.15 -9.86 14.62
N ASP A 140 -20.35 -9.83 15.20
CA ASP A 140 -21.55 -9.33 14.55
C ASP A 140 -21.60 -7.82 14.74
N VAL A 141 -21.49 -7.06 13.64
CA VAL A 141 -21.41 -5.59 13.67
C VAL A 141 -22.70 -4.99 14.22
N SER A 142 -23.88 -5.55 13.86
CA SER A 142 -25.16 -5.02 14.30
C SER A 142 -25.36 -5.19 15.80
N ALA A 143 -24.98 -6.35 16.35
CA ALA A 143 -25.00 -6.60 17.79
C ALA A 143 -23.97 -5.73 18.52
N TRP A 144 -22.78 -5.56 17.94
CA TRP A 144 -21.72 -4.70 18.51
C TRP A 144 -22.14 -3.22 18.53
N GLU A 145 -22.80 -2.72 17.49
CA GLU A 145 -23.32 -1.35 17.46
C GLU A 145 -24.30 -1.04 18.60
N GLN A 146 -25.12 -2.03 18.97
CA GLN A 146 -26.09 -1.91 20.05
C GLN A 146 -25.48 -2.10 21.46
N ALA A 147 -24.30 -2.71 21.54
CA ALA A 147 -23.63 -2.94 22.83
C ALA A 147 -23.02 -1.66 23.41
N ASN A 148 -23.01 -1.50 24.72
CA ASN A 148 -22.43 -0.31 25.38
C ASN A 148 -20.89 -0.31 25.34
N LYS A 149 -20.23 -1.46 25.16
CA LYS A 149 -18.77 -1.56 25.22
C LYS A 149 -18.12 -1.53 23.84
N TRP A 150 -17.03 -0.80 23.70
CA TRP A 150 -16.17 -0.72 22.51
C TRP A 150 -15.13 -1.85 22.47
N THR A 151 -15.55 -3.09 22.72
CA THR A 151 -14.66 -4.25 22.78
C THR A 151 -15.17 -5.37 21.90
N PHE A 152 -14.26 -6.23 21.45
CA PHE A 152 -14.57 -7.47 20.75
C PHE A 152 -14.27 -8.66 21.68
N PRO A 153 -15.17 -9.64 21.81
CA PRO A 153 -14.92 -10.80 22.62
C PRO A 153 -13.93 -11.75 21.94
N TRP A 154 -13.11 -12.43 22.75
CA TRP A 154 -12.34 -13.57 22.27
C TRP A 154 -13.28 -14.75 22.08
N VAL A 155 -13.00 -15.54 21.02
CA VAL A 155 -13.69 -16.81 20.77
C VAL A 155 -12.67 -17.94 20.66
N GLU A 156 -13.13 -19.18 20.61
CA GLU A 156 -12.26 -20.32 20.33
C GLU A 156 -11.62 -20.17 18.94
N PHE A 157 -10.36 -20.59 18.85
CA PHE A 157 -9.60 -20.47 17.58
C PHE A 157 -10.22 -21.34 16.48
N GLY A 158 -10.72 -22.52 16.84
CA GLY A 158 -11.36 -23.47 15.94
C GLY A 158 -10.39 -24.14 14.95
N ASN A 159 -10.91 -25.05 14.15
CA ASN A 159 -10.14 -25.86 13.21
C ASN A 159 -10.43 -25.52 11.74
N SER A 160 -11.19 -24.47 11.47
CA SER A 160 -11.61 -24.08 10.12
C SER A 160 -10.62 -23.13 9.40
N THR A 161 -9.35 -23.23 9.76
CA THR A 161 -8.26 -22.39 9.19
C THR A 161 -7.03 -23.22 8.91
N THR A 162 -6.18 -22.71 8.02
CA THR A 162 -4.89 -23.33 7.66
C THR A 162 -3.72 -22.80 8.50
N ILE A 163 -3.93 -21.73 9.25
CA ILE A 163 -2.91 -21.16 10.14
C ILE A 163 -2.91 -21.90 11.48
N SER A 164 -1.76 -21.96 12.12
CA SER A 164 -1.53 -22.58 13.43
C SER A 164 -0.19 -22.13 13.98
N LYS A 165 0.17 -22.52 15.22
CA LYS A 165 1.54 -22.30 15.76
C LYS A 165 2.64 -22.90 14.88
N ALA A 166 2.35 -24.01 14.19
CA ALA A 166 3.28 -24.64 13.24
C ALA A 166 3.30 -23.94 11.86
N ASN A 167 2.26 -23.18 11.52
CA ASN A 167 2.13 -22.38 10.30
C ASN A 167 1.61 -20.99 10.66
N PRO A 168 2.45 -20.12 11.26
CA PRO A 168 2.05 -18.81 11.77
C PRO A 168 1.56 -17.89 10.68
N GLY A 169 0.43 -17.19 10.94
CA GLY A 169 -0.17 -16.28 9.97
C GLY A 169 -1.44 -15.62 10.47
N THR A 170 -2.18 -15.02 9.55
CA THR A 170 -3.46 -14.36 9.82
C THR A 170 -4.52 -14.87 8.87
N ASP A 171 -5.72 -15.11 9.39
CA ASP A 171 -6.91 -15.53 8.65
C ASP A 171 -8.07 -14.58 8.99
N ILE A 172 -8.55 -13.87 7.96
CA ILE A 172 -9.68 -12.95 8.06
C ILE A 172 -10.78 -13.45 7.14
N VAL A 173 -11.99 -13.62 7.70
CA VAL A 173 -13.18 -13.98 6.95
C VAL A 173 -14.27 -12.96 7.24
N VAL A 174 -14.88 -12.41 6.19
CA VAL A 174 -16.02 -11.49 6.29
C VAL A 174 -17.20 -12.10 5.55
N THR A 175 -18.31 -12.21 6.23
CA THR A 175 -19.59 -12.71 5.71
C THR A 175 -20.69 -11.69 5.94
N ASN A 176 -21.93 -12.03 5.57
CA ASN A 176 -23.02 -11.07 5.58
C ASN A 176 -22.60 -9.75 4.90
N LEU A 177 -22.10 -9.90 3.66
CA LEU A 177 -21.56 -8.79 2.89
C LEU A 177 -22.62 -7.71 2.67
N ARG A 178 -22.18 -6.45 2.61
CA ARG A 178 -23.04 -5.35 2.17
C ARG A 178 -23.50 -5.59 0.72
N PRO A 179 -24.73 -5.28 0.35
CA PRO A 179 -25.28 -5.60 -0.99
C PRO A 179 -24.41 -5.09 -2.14
N GLU A 180 -23.89 -3.86 -2.03
CA GLU A 180 -23.03 -3.25 -3.03
C GLU A 180 -21.66 -3.96 -3.11
N VAL A 181 -21.13 -4.46 -2.02
CA VAL A 181 -19.90 -5.24 -1.97
C VAL A 181 -20.10 -6.62 -2.60
N ALA A 182 -21.16 -7.33 -2.20
CA ALA A 182 -21.53 -8.63 -2.74
C ALA A 182 -21.71 -8.57 -4.27
N PHE A 183 -22.35 -7.51 -4.78
CA PHE A 183 -22.49 -7.29 -6.20
C PHE A 183 -21.13 -7.13 -6.89
N ARG A 184 -20.26 -6.26 -6.38
CA ARG A 184 -18.93 -6.04 -6.97
C ARG A 184 -18.05 -7.29 -6.92
N PHE A 185 -18.04 -8.01 -5.81
CA PHE A 185 -17.27 -9.25 -5.64
C PHE A 185 -17.72 -10.39 -6.57
N SER A 186 -18.94 -10.34 -7.09
CA SER A 186 -19.43 -11.31 -8.05
C SER A 186 -19.02 -11.04 -9.51
N THR A 187 -18.31 -9.92 -9.76
CA THR A 187 -17.97 -9.51 -11.13
C THR A 187 -16.51 -9.83 -11.49
N SER A 188 -16.29 -10.37 -12.68
CA SER A 188 -14.94 -10.59 -13.23
C SER A 188 -14.17 -9.27 -13.47
N ILE A 189 -14.89 -8.17 -13.70
CA ILE A 189 -14.28 -6.84 -13.85
C ILE A 189 -13.59 -6.44 -12.56
N PHE A 190 -14.24 -6.62 -11.42
CA PHE A 190 -13.66 -6.31 -10.13
C PHE A 190 -12.47 -7.22 -9.81
N GLU A 191 -12.60 -8.53 -10.05
CA GLU A 191 -11.51 -9.49 -9.85
C GLU A 191 -10.27 -9.09 -10.67
N ASN A 192 -10.43 -8.80 -11.95
CA ASN A 192 -9.33 -8.37 -12.81
C ASN A 192 -8.72 -7.02 -12.35
N SER A 193 -9.54 -6.10 -11.83
CA SER A 193 -9.07 -4.84 -11.25
C SER A 193 -8.18 -5.09 -10.03
N ILE A 194 -8.59 -5.97 -9.10
CA ILE A 194 -7.80 -6.32 -7.91
C ILE A 194 -6.49 -6.99 -8.30
N ILE A 195 -6.51 -7.95 -9.21
CA ILE A 195 -5.29 -8.61 -9.73
C ILE A 195 -4.34 -7.56 -10.32
N GLY A 196 -4.84 -6.66 -11.15
CA GLY A 196 -4.04 -5.59 -11.75
C GLY A 196 -3.43 -4.64 -10.72
N LEU A 197 -4.22 -4.23 -9.72
CA LEU A 197 -3.77 -3.34 -8.66
C LEU A 197 -2.70 -3.99 -7.77
N ILE A 198 -2.89 -5.23 -7.33
CA ILE A 198 -1.89 -5.94 -6.53
C ILE A 198 -0.61 -6.13 -7.34
N LYS A 199 -0.72 -6.58 -8.59
CA LYS A 199 0.41 -6.73 -9.51
C LYS A 199 1.22 -5.45 -9.67
N SER A 200 0.55 -4.31 -9.73
CA SER A 200 1.16 -3.00 -9.88
C SER A 200 1.74 -2.48 -8.57
N LYS A 201 0.91 -2.43 -7.52
CA LYS A 201 1.25 -1.75 -6.26
C LYS A 201 2.26 -2.53 -5.42
N HIS A 202 2.25 -3.86 -5.49
CA HIS A 202 3.10 -4.74 -4.69
C HIS A 202 4.17 -5.48 -5.51
N ARG A 203 4.47 -5.00 -6.71
CA ARG A 203 5.40 -5.63 -7.67
C ARG A 203 6.75 -6.00 -7.08
N GLN A 204 7.30 -5.14 -6.22
CA GLN A 204 8.60 -5.37 -5.60
C GLN A 204 8.54 -6.62 -4.72
N PHE A 205 7.57 -6.72 -3.83
CA PHE A 205 7.45 -7.84 -2.90
C PHE A 205 7.20 -9.17 -3.62
N ILE A 206 6.41 -9.14 -4.71
CA ILE A 206 6.17 -10.32 -5.54
C ILE A 206 7.47 -10.73 -6.26
N SER A 207 8.26 -9.78 -6.77
CA SER A 207 9.56 -10.08 -7.37
C SER A 207 10.59 -10.58 -6.36
N GLU A 208 10.46 -10.20 -5.10
CA GLU A 208 11.27 -10.63 -3.96
C GLU A 208 10.79 -11.95 -3.32
N GLY A 209 9.87 -12.67 -3.97
CA GLY A 209 9.47 -14.03 -3.62
C GLY A 209 8.11 -14.17 -2.94
N LEU A 210 7.39 -13.08 -2.61
CA LEU A 210 6.05 -13.16 -2.06
C LEU A 210 5.07 -13.76 -3.08
N GLN A 211 4.36 -14.81 -2.69
CA GLN A 211 3.32 -15.41 -3.51
C GLN A 211 1.96 -14.82 -3.15
N VAL A 212 1.25 -14.26 -4.12
CA VAL A 212 -0.10 -13.72 -3.93
C VAL A 212 -1.05 -14.39 -4.91
N PHE A 213 -2.20 -14.82 -4.38
CA PHE A 213 -3.28 -15.45 -5.16
C PHE A 213 -4.58 -14.67 -4.95
N VAL A 214 -5.34 -14.50 -6.04
CA VAL A 214 -6.70 -13.95 -6.01
C VAL A 214 -7.64 -14.96 -6.67
N ASN A 215 -8.61 -15.47 -5.93
CA ASN A 215 -9.53 -16.54 -6.38
C ASN A 215 -8.74 -17.68 -7.04
N SER A 216 -7.70 -18.17 -6.37
CA SER A 216 -6.77 -19.22 -6.83
C SER A 216 -5.90 -18.87 -8.05
N LYS A 217 -6.00 -17.64 -8.59
CA LYS A 217 -5.13 -17.19 -9.69
C LYS A 217 -3.87 -16.56 -9.10
N ARG A 218 -2.71 -17.12 -9.43
CA ARG A 218 -1.41 -16.56 -9.02
C ARG A 218 -1.16 -15.24 -9.73
N ILE A 219 -0.65 -14.26 -8.99
CA ILE A 219 -0.20 -13.00 -9.53
C ILE A 219 1.29 -13.07 -9.82
N ASP A 220 1.67 -12.92 -11.08
CA ASP A 220 3.07 -12.92 -11.50
C ASP A 220 3.70 -11.53 -11.28
N ALA A 221 5.01 -11.55 -10.97
CA ALA A 221 5.79 -10.33 -10.86
C ALA A 221 5.81 -9.54 -12.18
N THR A 222 5.90 -8.23 -12.08
CA THR A 222 6.10 -7.34 -13.23
C THR A 222 7.18 -6.31 -12.91
N ASN A 223 8.05 -6.05 -13.88
CA ASN A 223 9.19 -5.17 -13.71
C ASN A 223 9.02 -3.89 -14.51
N ILE A 224 9.66 -2.82 -14.04
CA ILE A 224 9.84 -1.58 -14.79
C ILE A 224 11.13 -1.72 -15.58
N TYR A 225 11.01 -1.88 -16.90
CA TYR A 225 12.16 -2.13 -17.77
C TYR A 225 12.83 -0.82 -18.18
N LEU A 226 14.14 -0.75 -17.99
CA LEU A 226 15.03 0.28 -18.49
C LEU A 226 16.04 -0.36 -19.46
N HIS A 227 16.32 0.33 -20.56
CA HIS A 227 17.40 -0.08 -21.45
C HIS A 227 18.75 0.26 -20.83
N VAL A 228 19.60 -0.75 -20.74
CA VAL A 228 20.98 -0.64 -20.28
C VAL A 228 21.88 -1.20 -21.37
N THR A 229 22.73 -0.37 -21.96
CA THR A 229 23.72 -0.77 -22.95
C THR A 229 25.00 0.00 -22.67
N ASP A 230 26.12 -0.37 -23.31
CA ASP A 230 27.41 0.34 -23.16
C ASP A 230 27.33 1.82 -23.53
N LYS A 231 26.37 2.18 -24.38
CA LYS A 231 26.17 3.56 -24.89
C LYS A 231 24.99 4.30 -24.25
N MET A 232 24.16 3.60 -23.48
CA MET A 232 22.96 4.17 -22.87
C MET A 232 22.80 3.60 -21.46
N GLN A 233 23.05 4.44 -20.48
CA GLN A 233 22.89 4.11 -19.07
C GLN A 233 21.80 5.01 -18.47
N PRO A 234 20.92 4.48 -17.62
CA PRO A 234 20.00 5.30 -16.83
C PRO A 234 20.77 6.26 -15.94
N GLY A 235 20.29 7.50 -15.83
CA GLY A 235 20.76 8.43 -14.80
C GLY A 235 20.35 7.91 -13.41
N ARG A 236 21.27 8.00 -12.45
CA ARG A 236 21.05 7.59 -11.07
C ARG A 236 21.48 8.68 -10.12
N ASP A 237 20.73 8.86 -9.04
CA ASP A 237 21.09 9.75 -7.94
C ASP A 237 20.55 9.20 -6.62
N VAL A 238 21.21 9.55 -5.52
CA VAL A 238 20.86 9.12 -4.18
C VAL A 238 20.81 10.34 -3.27
N LEU A 239 19.70 10.53 -2.57
CA LEU A 239 19.56 11.58 -1.57
C LEU A 239 19.31 10.92 -0.23
N ARG A 240 19.75 11.56 0.87
CA ARG A 240 19.47 11.15 2.23
C ARG A 240 19.03 12.35 3.04
N PHE A 241 17.87 12.23 3.65
CA PHE A 241 17.31 13.25 4.52
C PHE A 241 17.47 12.82 5.97
N GLU A 242 18.28 13.54 6.72
CA GLU A 242 18.54 13.32 8.13
C GLU A 242 17.99 14.50 8.96
N GLU A 243 17.34 14.19 10.06
CA GLU A 243 16.84 15.16 11.01
C GLU A 243 17.02 14.60 12.41
N THR A 244 17.52 15.43 13.31
CA THR A 244 17.88 15.01 14.67
C THR A 244 16.70 14.40 15.40
N GLY A 245 16.87 13.17 15.89
CA GLY A 245 15.84 12.44 16.65
C GLY A 245 14.76 11.76 15.79
N GLN A 246 14.91 11.76 14.46
CA GLN A 246 13.98 11.10 13.55
C GLN A 246 14.71 10.07 12.68
N ALA A 247 13.98 9.05 12.21
CA ALA A 247 14.53 8.08 11.27
C ALA A 247 14.88 8.78 9.94
N PRO A 248 16.03 8.47 9.34
CA PRO A 248 16.40 9.02 8.04
C PRO A 248 15.47 8.55 6.94
N VAL A 249 15.43 9.30 5.83
CA VAL A 249 14.78 8.87 4.59
C VAL A 249 15.84 8.74 3.51
N ASP A 250 16.01 7.52 3.00
CA ASP A 250 16.87 7.24 1.86
C ASP A 250 16.04 7.32 0.57
N VAL A 251 16.57 8.05 -0.43
CA VAL A 251 15.89 8.25 -1.69
C VAL A 251 16.79 7.82 -2.83
N ASN A 252 16.28 6.95 -3.71
CA ASN A 252 16.96 6.57 -4.94
C ASN A 252 16.17 7.07 -6.13
N ILE A 253 16.81 7.78 -7.04
CA ILE A 253 16.22 8.29 -8.28
C ILE A 253 16.88 7.59 -9.45
N ILE A 254 16.09 7.01 -10.34
CA ILE A 254 16.59 6.40 -11.59
C ILE A 254 15.72 6.93 -12.72
N VAL A 255 16.35 7.44 -13.77
CA VAL A 255 15.64 7.95 -14.92
C VAL A 255 16.32 7.50 -16.22
N GLY A 256 15.53 7.09 -17.20
CA GLY A 256 16.07 6.61 -18.46
C GLY A 256 15.00 6.27 -19.49
N VAL A 257 15.38 5.40 -20.40
CA VAL A 257 14.58 5.01 -21.56
C VAL A 257 14.26 3.53 -21.47
N GLY A 258 13.00 3.18 -21.65
CA GLY A 258 12.53 1.79 -21.71
C GLY A 258 11.94 1.42 -23.07
N PRO A 259 11.29 0.25 -23.17
CA PRO A 259 10.49 -0.10 -24.33
C PRO A 259 9.42 0.94 -24.64
N SER A 260 9.09 1.11 -25.94
CA SER A 260 8.01 2.04 -26.33
C SER A 260 6.66 1.47 -25.92
N ALA A 261 6.13 1.95 -24.81
CA ALA A 261 4.85 1.55 -24.26
C ALA A 261 4.21 2.76 -23.57
N PRO A 262 3.26 3.45 -24.23
CA PRO A 262 2.64 4.64 -23.66
C PRO A 262 2.02 4.41 -22.28
N LYS A 263 1.38 3.28 -22.06
CA LYS A 263 0.75 2.94 -20.77
C LYS A 263 1.73 2.84 -19.61
N ASP A 264 2.98 2.47 -19.87
CA ASP A 264 4.02 2.25 -18.87
C ASP A 264 4.98 3.43 -18.74
N ALA A 265 4.81 4.47 -19.58
CA ALA A 265 5.66 5.65 -19.61
C ALA A 265 5.24 6.66 -18.54
N GLY A 266 6.20 7.19 -17.79
CA GLY A 266 5.96 8.13 -16.70
C GLY A 266 6.87 7.87 -15.51
N TRP A 267 6.55 8.51 -14.40
CA TRP A 267 7.22 8.29 -13.12
C TRP A 267 6.55 7.21 -12.28
N TYR A 268 7.36 6.40 -11.66
CA TYR A 268 6.96 5.46 -10.62
C TYR A 268 7.46 5.98 -9.29
N VAL A 269 6.55 6.27 -8.37
CA VAL A 269 6.87 6.69 -7.00
C VAL A 269 6.61 5.52 -6.07
N ILE A 270 7.64 5.11 -5.35
CA ILE A 270 7.65 3.94 -4.50
C ILE A 270 8.01 4.38 -3.08
N CYS A 271 7.20 4.01 -2.10
CA CYS A 271 7.44 4.30 -0.70
C CYS A 271 7.49 2.99 0.10
N ASN A 272 8.60 2.72 0.78
CA ASN A 272 8.83 1.47 1.53
C ASN A 272 8.50 0.21 0.70
N GLY A 273 8.85 0.22 -0.60
CA GLY A 273 8.59 -0.88 -1.54
C GLY A 273 7.21 -0.89 -2.17
N ARG A 274 6.24 -0.10 -1.67
CA ARG A 274 4.91 0.02 -2.26
C ARG A 274 4.85 1.10 -3.33
N VAL A 275 4.32 0.77 -4.51
CA VAL A 275 4.11 1.76 -5.57
C VAL A 275 2.90 2.63 -5.22
N VAL A 276 3.16 3.92 -5.00
CA VAL A 276 2.14 4.95 -4.74
C VAL A 276 1.60 5.48 -6.07
N LEU A 277 2.51 5.97 -6.93
CA LEU A 277 2.18 6.42 -8.29
C LEU A 277 2.78 5.48 -9.32
N GLU A 278 2.02 5.14 -10.35
CA GLU A 278 2.44 4.27 -11.43
C GLU A 278 2.32 4.98 -12.78
N ALA A 279 3.42 5.02 -13.54
CA ALA A 279 3.48 5.68 -14.83
C ALA A 279 2.85 7.09 -14.81
N ASP A 280 3.11 7.84 -13.73
CA ASP A 280 2.50 9.14 -13.49
C ASP A 280 3.01 10.19 -14.49
N ARG A 281 2.09 11.02 -14.99
CA ARG A 281 2.32 12.01 -16.03
C ARG A 281 1.72 13.37 -15.69
N ARG A 282 1.38 13.55 -14.42
CA ARG A 282 0.83 14.81 -13.90
C ARG A 282 1.95 15.81 -13.60
N SER A 283 1.55 17.05 -13.38
CA SER A 283 2.49 18.14 -12.99
C SER A 283 3.21 17.83 -11.67
N VAL A 284 2.60 17.09 -10.76
CA VAL A 284 3.24 16.66 -9.50
C VAL A 284 4.54 15.88 -9.75
N THR A 285 4.67 15.18 -10.90
CA THR A 285 5.88 14.47 -11.31
C THR A 285 6.66 15.21 -12.42
N GLY A 286 6.35 16.48 -12.65
CA GLY A 286 7.11 17.37 -13.54
C GLY A 286 6.56 17.51 -14.95
N TRP A 287 5.53 16.77 -15.35
CA TRP A 287 4.97 16.88 -16.69
C TRP A 287 4.10 18.13 -16.81
N GLY A 288 4.33 18.90 -17.91
CA GLY A 288 3.56 20.12 -18.17
C GLY A 288 3.87 21.28 -17.23
N LEU A 289 4.98 21.22 -16.50
CA LEU A 289 5.45 22.37 -15.73
C LEU A 289 5.89 23.48 -16.67
N LEU A 290 5.14 24.56 -16.67
CA LEU A 290 5.50 25.82 -17.29
C LEU A 290 6.44 26.55 -16.33
N GLU A 291 7.67 26.82 -16.75
CA GLU A 291 8.59 27.62 -15.94
C GLU A 291 8.25 29.12 -16.01
N ASP A 292 8.58 29.80 -14.92
CA ASP A 292 8.66 31.25 -14.82
C ASP A 292 9.64 31.82 -15.86
N GLU A 293 9.39 33.01 -16.38
CA GLU A 293 10.08 33.62 -17.52
C GLU A 293 11.63 33.71 -17.44
N ALA A 294 12.20 33.44 -16.25
CA ALA A 294 13.63 33.51 -15.97
C ALA A 294 14.42 32.23 -16.28
N ASN A 295 13.82 31.05 -16.30
CA ASN A 295 14.49 29.74 -16.49
C ASN A 295 13.85 28.93 -17.61
N LYS A 296 14.42 28.98 -18.79
CA LYS A 296 13.91 28.46 -20.08
C LYS A 296 13.82 26.95 -20.26
N THR A 297 13.50 26.14 -19.24
CA THR A 297 13.46 24.69 -19.43
C THR A 297 12.06 24.12 -19.16
N LEU A 298 11.22 24.20 -20.19
CA LEU A 298 9.89 23.60 -20.20
C LEU A 298 9.97 22.08 -20.26
N ILE A 299 9.50 21.39 -19.22
CA ILE A 299 9.10 19.99 -19.34
C ILE A 299 7.73 19.98 -20.00
N PRO A 300 7.58 19.39 -21.20
CA PRO A 300 6.31 19.41 -21.90
C PRO A 300 5.27 18.56 -21.18
N THR A 301 4.00 18.79 -21.51
CA THR A 301 2.95 17.80 -21.21
C THR A 301 3.28 16.47 -21.89
N PHE A 302 2.87 15.38 -21.25
CA PHE A 302 3.13 14.06 -21.82
C PHE A 302 2.49 13.93 -23.21
N HIS A 303 3.27 13.42 -24.15
CA HIS A 303 2.82 13.04 -25.50
C HIS A 303 3.42 11.67 -25.86
N ASN A 304 2.81 10.95 -26.80
CA ASN A 304 3.25 9.60 -27.19
C ASN A 304 4.71 9.52 -27.67
N GLN A 305 5.31 10.62 -28.12
CA GLN A 305 6.75 10.68 -28.40
C GLN A 305 7.62 10.31 -27.18
N PHE A 306 7.09 10.48 -25.95
CA PHE A 306 7.75 10.16 -24.71
C PHE A 306 7.36 8.76 -24.17
N ALA A 307 6.74 7.90 -25.00
CA ALA A 307 6.31 6.55 -24.63
C ALA A 307 7.45 5.65 -24.10
N ARG A 308 8.69 6.05 -24.32
CA ARG A 308 9.90 5.35 -23.83
C ARG A 308 10.43 5.90 -22.51
N PHE A 309 9.92 7.02 -22.01
CA PHE A 309 10.37 7.59 -20.74
C PHE A 309 10.04 6.65 -19.57
N ARG A 310 11.01 6.45 -18.69
CA ARG A 310 10.85 5.76 -17.41
C ARG A 310 11.60 6.52 -16.32
N GLY A 311 10.86 6.93 -15.30
CA GLY A 311 11.43 7.47 -14.08
C GLY A 311 11.01 6.62 -12.89
N ILE A 312 11.91 6.33 -11.99
CA ILE A 312 11.66 5.60 -10.76
C ILE A 312 12.25 6.42 -9.63
N VAL A 313 11.44 6.71 -8.63
CA VAL A 313 11.92 7.29 -7.37
C VAL A 313 11.41 6.44 -6.22
N SER A 314 12.32 5.97 -5.38
CA SER A 314 11.99 5.20 -4.18
C SER A 314 12.41 5.95 -2.93
N PHE A 315 11.51 5.98 -1.97
CA PHE A 315 11.69 6.53 -0.62
C PHE A 315 11.63 5.39 0.37
N ASP A 316 12.64 5.29 1.23
CA ASP A 316 12.72 4.24 2.22
C ASP A 316 13.07 4.83 3.59
N SER A 317 12.30 4.46 4.62
CA SER A 317 12.51 4.88 6.00
C SER A 317 12.00 3.84 6.97
N GLU A 318 12.74 3.62 8.06
CA GLU A 318 12.26 2.80 9.17
C GLU A 318 10.96 3.35 9.77
N ASP A 319 10.81 4.68 9.80
CA ASP A 319 9.57 5.33 10.18
C ASP A 319 8.74 5.67 8.94
N SER A 320 7.68 4.90 8.73
CA SER A 320 6.78 5.07 7.59
C SER A 320 6.05 6.42 7.55
N SER A 321 6.04 7.19 8.64
CA SER A 321 5.50 8.56 8.66
C SER A 321 6.40 9.59 7.97
N ARG A 322 7.63 9.22 7.72
CA ARG A 322 8.64 10.09 7.08
C ARG A 322 8.60 10.05 5.57
N VAL A 323 8.04 8.99 4.96
CA VAL A 323 7.94 8.87 3.51
C VAL A 323 6.77 9.69 2.96
N PRO A 324 6.90 10.29 1.76
CA PRO A 324 5.98 11.31 1.28
C PRO A 324 4.73 10.74 0.60
N TRP A 325 3.96 9.88 1.25
CA TRP A 325 2.66 9.42 0.77
C TRP A 325 1.50 10.05 1.54
N ASN A 326 0.32 10.11 0.92
CA ASN A 326 -0.90 10.50 1.61
C ASN A 326 -1.44 9.35 2.50
N THR A 327 -2.43 9.63 3.32
CA THR A 327 -3.01 8.67 4.26
C THR A 327 -3.64 7.44 3.59
N THR A 328 -4.04 7.55 2.34
CA THR A 328 -4.59 6.44 1.54
C THR A 328 -3.55 5.74 0.67
N LYS A 329 -2.29 6.20 0.67
CA LYS A 329 -1.18 5.66 -0.14
C LYS A 329 -1.49 5.60 -1.65
N THR A 330 -2.31 6.54 -2.12
CA THR A 330 -2.75 6.64 -3.52
C THR A 330 -2.14 7.84 -4.23
N ASP A 331 -1.53 8.77 -3.48
CA ASP A 331 -0.84 9.94 -4.00
C ASP A 331 0.27 10.38 -3.05
N VAL A 332 1.12 11.28 -3.51
CA VAL A 332 2.19 11.88 -2.70
C VAL A 332 1.65 13.04 -1.86
N ASP A 333 2.27 13.22 -0.70
CA ASP A 333 2.10 14.42 0.11
C ASP A 333 3.01 15.53 -0.46
N GLN A 334 2.40 16.47 -1.21
CA GLN A 334 3.12 17.53 -1.89
C GLN A 334 3.70 18.58 -0.94
N ASP A 335 3.21 18.64 0.31
CA ASP A 335 3.71 19.56 1.33
C ASP A 335 4.91 18.98 2.10
N SER A 336 5.19 17.69 1.93
CA SER A 336 6.36 17.04 2.52
C SER A 336 7.66 17.65 2.04
N VAL A 337 8.53 18.09 2.97
CA VAL A 337 9.88 18.62 2.64
C VAL A 337 10.70 17.61 1.86
N VAL A 338 10.56 16.31 2.17
CA VAL A 338 11.23 15.22 1.46
C VAL A 338 10.77 15.18 0.01
N TRP A 339 9.44 15.29 -0.24
CA TRP A 339 8.91 15.34 -1.60
C TRP A 339 9.37 16.58 -2.36
N VAL A 340 9.21 17.77 -1.78
CA VAL A 340 9.56 19.04 -2.44
C VAL A 340 11.00 19.05 -2.91
N LYS A 341 11.95 18.65 -2.06
CA LYS A 341 13.37 18.61 -2.45
C LYS A 341 13.69 17.52 -3.46
N THR A 342 13.06 16.34 -3.32
CA THR A 342 13.27 15.23 -4.25
C THR A 342 12.69 15.52 -5.63
N SER A 343 11.50 16.10 -5.70
CA SER A 343 10.85 16.43 -6.98
C SER A 343 11.66 17.41 -7.81
N GLN A 344 12.30 18.41 -7.18
CA GLN A 344 13.23 19.30 -7.88
C GLN A 344 14.36 18.51 -8.58
N ARG A 345 14.95 17.55 -7.86
CA ARG A 345 16.00 16.71 -8.44
C ARG A 345 15.48 15.76 -9.51
N MET A 346 14.28 15.22 -9.35
CA MET A 346 13.62 14.43 -10.38
C MET A 346 13.46 15.23 -11.68
N PHE A 347 13.04 16.50 -11.60
CA PHE A 347 12.84 17.36 -12.77
C PHE A 347 14.16 17.67 -13.47
N GLU A 348 15.23 17.94 -12.73
CA GLU A 348 16.58 18.12 -13.28
C GLU A 348 17.05 16.89 -14.05
N MET A 349 16.87 15.70 -13.47
CA MET A 349 17.28 14.44 -14.10
C MET A 349 16.38 14.04 -15.28
N MET A 350 15.12 14.43 -15.27
CA MET A 350 14.16 14.16 -16.35
C MET A 350 14.50 14.92 -17.65
N ARG A 351 14.96 16.16 -17.54
CA ARG A 351 15.22 17.06 -18.70
C ARG A 351 16.11 16.42 -19.78
N PRO A 352 17.31 15.89 -19.47
CA PRO A 352 18.17 15.29 -20.49
C PRO A 352 17.52 14.11 -21.21
N VAL A 353 16.69 13.32 -20.51
CA VAL A 353 15.97 12.18 -21.13
C VAL A 353 14.89 12.67 -22.08
N ILE A 354 14.15 13.72 -21.70
CA ILE A 354 13.13 14.34 -22.55
C ILE A 354 13.78 14.94 -23.81
N ASP A 355 14.90 15.63 -23.67
CA ASP A 355 15.61 16.22 -24.81
C ASP A 355 16.18 15.16 -25.76
N PHE A 356 16.75 14.08 -25.21
CA PHE A 356 17.16 12.91 -25.99
C PHE A 356 16.00 12.30 -26.80
N LEU A 357 14.82 12.15 -26.20
CA LEU A 357 13.65 11.61 -26.87
C LEU A 357 13.09 12.56 -27.95
N LYS A 358 13.21 13.89 -27.77
CA LYS A 358 12.86 14.89 -28.80
C LYS A 358 13.82 14.81 -30.01
N ASP A 359 15.10 14.68 -29.76
CA ASP A 359 16.11 14.70 -30.83
C ASP A 359 16.16 13.41 -31.66
N GLY A 360 15.82 12.27 -31.04
CA GLY A 360 15.64 11.01 -31.74
C GLY A 360 14.56 11.07 -32.83
N LEU A 361 13.51 11.84 -32.65
CA LEU A 361 12.46 12.07 -33.64
C LEU A 361 12.88 12.98 -34.78
N LYS A 362 13.69 14.03 -34.49
CA LYS A 362 14.20 14.96 -35.54
C LYS A 362 15.13 14.24 -36.51
N LYS A 363 15.88 13.23 -36.05
CA LYS A 363 16.73 12.40 -36.93
C LYS A 363 15.93 11.49 -37.82
N THR A 364 14.82 10.94 -37.33
CA THR A 364 13.94 10.02 -38.09
C THR A 364 13.10 10.81 -39.12
N SER A 365 12.67 12.04 -38.82
CA SER A 365 11.89 12.88 -39.74
C SER A 365 12.73 13.52 -40.87
N ARG A 366 14.07 13.44 -40.82
CA ARG A 366 14.98 13.90 -41.88
C ARG A 366 15.37 12.82 -42.89
N ILE A 367 14.85 11.60 -42.73
CA ILE A 367 15.16 10.43 -43.59
C ILE A 367 13.98 10.11 -44.53
N TRP A 368 12.88 10.92 -44.49
CA TRP A 368 11.73 10.83 -45.45
C TRP A 368 11.54 12.10 -46.21
#